data_5dd5a73fa50acaeb149bd4af777b2195
#
_entry.id   5dd5a73fa50acaeb149bd4af777b2195
#
_cell.length_a   1.000
_cell.length_b   1.000
_cell.length_c   1.000
_cell.angle_alpha   90.00
_cell.angle_beta   90.00
_cell.angle_gamma   90.00
#
_symmetry.space_group_name_H-M   'P 1'
#
loop_
_entity.id
_entity.type
_entity.pdbx_description
1 polymer ?
#
loop_
_entity_poly.entity_id
_entity_poly.type
_entity_poly.pdbx_seq_one_letter_code
_entity_poly.pdbx_strand_id
1 'polypeptide(L)'
;MKPYYLIFAFVLALASCSSSKEKAVESKQQPVQVSEPEDFKPMANPLKKDKFIQINIVVGDIYKAAKAWAALLDIPVPEVRVNHLEYSEEFPYTYRGEPSTCDLLVCDIDMGSWVLELHQADEKASSFREFYDKHGNGVHHLGFEVGDLRDEVIQELAGMGFDTNRTFGAYTGSSWTIVDSENVLGVNLNIKPVK
;
A
#
# COMPACT_ATOMS: atom_id res chain seq x y z
N MET A 1 67.42 55.93 -22.94
CA MET A 1 66.37 55.64 -21.97
C MET A 1 66.04 54.15 -22.05
N LYS A 2 66.41 53.38 -21.03
CA LYS A 2 66.15 51.93 -20.99
C LYS A 2 64.94 51.69 -20.10
N PRO A 3 63.97 50.85 -20.47
CA PRO A 3 62.87 50.45 -19.58
C PRO A 3 63.34 49.29 -18.73
N TYR A 4 63.07 49.38 -17.42
CA TYR A 4 63.25 48.32 -16.45
C TYR A 4 62.11 47.34 -16.51
N TYR A 5 62.43 46.04 -16.73
CA TYR A 5 61.47 44.97 -16.57
C TYR A 5 61.46 44.51 -15.09
N LEU A 6 60.32 44.67 -14.46
CA LEU A 6 60.05 44.07 -13.14
C LEU A 6 59.65 42.62 -13.32
N ILE A 7 60.47 41.70 -12.78
CA ILE A 7 60.17 40.29 -12.71
C ILE A 7 59.34 40.04 -11.47
N PHE A 8 58.07 39.71 -11.63
CA PHE A 8 57.24 39.19 -10.54
C PHE A 8 57.48 37.68 -10.43
N ALA A 9 58.12 37.24 -9.33
CA ALA A 9 58.23 35.85 -8.97
C ALA A 9 56.90 35.33 -8.41
N PHE A 10 56.22 34.44 -9.12
CA PHE A 10 55.05 33.71 -8.66
C PHE A 10 55.52 32.54 -7.80
N VAL A 11 55.24 32.62 -6.49
CA VAL A 11 55.41 31.49 -5.57
C VAL A 11 54.22 30.58 -5.75
N LEU A 12 54.39 29.42 -6.37
CA LEU A 12 53.39 28.35 -6.39
C LEU A 12 53.37 27.69 -5.00
N ALA A 13 52.31 27.93 -4.25
CA ALA A 13 51.96 27.12 -3.07
C ALA A 13 51.30 25.80 -3.57
N LEU A 14 52.03 24.73 -3.44
CA LEU A 14 51.49 23.37 -3.66
C LEU A 14 50.58 23.02 -2.48
N ALA A 15 49.25 23.18 -2.67
CA ALA A 15 48.28 22.62 -1.76
C ALA A 15 48.25 21.12 -1.92
N SER A 16 48.77 20.39 -0.97
CA SER A 16 48.65 18.92 -0.86
C SER A 16 47.20 18.55 -0.63
N CYS A 17 46.55 18.05 -1.69
CA CYS A 17 45.23 17.46 -1.60
C CYS A 17 45.38 16.05 -1.04
N SER A 18 45.07 15.86 0.27
CA SER A 18 44.97 14.56 0.89
C SER A 18 43.72 13.88 0.33
N SER A 19 43.94 12.90 -0.57
CA SER A 19 42.89 12.01 -1.06
C SER A 19 42.41 11.14 0.10
N SER A 20 41.27 11.50 0.70
CA SER A 20 40.47 10.61 1.53
C SER A 20 39.91 9.51 0.61
N LYS A 21 40.50 8.32 0.70
CA LYS A 21 39.92 7.12 0.11
C LYS A 21 38.58 6.85 0.79
N GLU A 22 37.48 7.20 0.14
CA GLU A 22 36.17 6.64 0.46
C GLU A 22 36.27 5.12 0.33
N LYS A 23 36.21 4.45 1.47
CA LYS A 23 36.01 3.00 1.49
C LYS A 23 34.60 2.76 0.97
N ALA A 24 34.51 2.26 -0.27
CA ALA A 24 33.29 1.66 -0.76
C ALA A 24 32.88 0.57 0.24
N VAL A 25 31.78 0.78 0.94
CA VAL A 25 31.15 -0.24 1.78
C VAL A 25 30.49 -1.20 0.80
N GLU A 26 31.22 -2.27 0.48
CA GLU A 26 30.70 -3.41 -0.27
C GLU A 26 29.66 -4.07 0.63
N SER A 27 28.37 -3.72 0.43
CA SER A 27 27.26 -4.41 1.10
C SER A 27 27.24 -5.83 0.54
N LYS A 28 27.82 -6.77 1.30
CA LYS A 28 27.62 -8.19 1.05
C LYS A 28 26.15 -8.48 1.29
N GLN A 29 25.34 -8.40 0.24
CA GLN A 29 24.01 -8.99 0.24
C GLN A 29 24.20 -10.48 0.51
N GLN A 30 23.80 -10.92 1.70
CA GLN A 30 23.68 -12.34 1.99
C GLN A 30 22.72 -12.94 0.96
N PRO A 31 23.04 -14.13 0.42
CA PRO A 31 22.12 -14.80 -0.50
C PRO A 31 20.79 -14.99 0.26
N VAL A 32 19.71 -14.48 -0.32
CA VAL A 32 18.36 -14.73 0.16
C VAL A 32 18.20 -16.25 0.18
N GLN A 33 18.07 -16.85 1.37
CA GLN A 33 17.66 -18.24 1.48
C GLN A 33 16.23 -18.32 0.96
N VAL A 34 16.09 -18.79 -0.27
CA VAL A 34 14.79 -19.18 -0.82
C VAL A 34 14.40 -20.44 -0.06
N SER A 35 13.48 -20.31 0.91
CA SER A 35 12.81 -21.47 1.50
C SER A 35 12.12 -22.23 0.36
N GLU A 36 12.09 -23.57 0.44
CA GLU A 36 11.26 -24.34 -0.48
C GLU A 36 9.82 -23.79 -0.44
N PRO A 37 9.14 -23.65 -1.59
CA PRO A 37 7.79 -23.10 -1.63
C PRO A 37 6.87 -23.96 -0.76
N GLU A 38 6.13 -23.31 0.14
CA GLU A 38 5.05 -23.96 0.86
C GLU A 38 4.04 -24.50 -0.17
N ASP A 39 3.67 -25.78 -0.05
CA ASP A 39 2.68 -26.41 -0.94
C ASP A 39 1.28 -25.89 -0.61
N PHE A 40 0.87 -24.78 -1.20
CA PHE A 40 -0.50 -24.29 -1.11
C PHE A 40 -1.45 -25.24 -1.87
N LYS A 41 -2.40 -25.81 -1.16
CA LYS A 41 -3.44 -26.61 -1.80
C LYS A 41 -4.43 -25.71 -2.53
N PRO A 42 -4.87 -26.08 -3.75
CA PRO A 42 -5.93 -25.35 -4.44
C PRO A 42 -7.18 -25.22 -3.56
N MET A 43 -7.79 -24.03 -3.59
CA MET A 43 -9.07 -23.76 -2.93
C MET A 43 -10.20 -24.50 -3.65
N ALA A 44 -11.20 -24.98 -2.91
CA ALA A 44 -12.44 -25.52 -3.49
C ALA A 44 -13.26 -24.39 -4.17
N ASN A 45 -13.25 -23.20 -3.55
CA ASN A 45 -13.89 -21.98 -4.08
C ASN A 45 -12.82 -20.93 -4.44
N PRO A 46 -12.10 -21.09 -5.56
CA PRO A 46 -10.98 -20.22 -5.89
C PRO A 46 -11.43 -18.80 -6.26
N LEU A 47 -10.59 -17.82 -5.94
CA LEU A 47 -10.77 -16.46 -6.41
C LEU A 47 -10.73 -16.43 -7.93
N LYS A 48 -11.83 -16.01 -8.56
CA LYS A 48 -11.95 -15.96 -10.01
C LYS A 48 -11.37 -14.65 -10.54
N LYS A 49 -10.59 -14.73 -11.62
CA LYS A 49 -9.91 -13.58 -12.23
C LYS A 49 -10.89 -12.51 -12.73
N ASP A 50 -12.07 -12.92 -13.21
CA ASP A 50 -13.15 -12.04 -13.68
C ASP A 50 -13.96 -11.42 -12.53
N LYS A 51 -13.64 -11.79 -11.29
CA LYS A 51 -14.21 -11.23 -10.06
C LYS A 51 -13.28 -10.26 -9.32
N PHE A 52 -12.18 -9.90 -9.94
CA PHE A 52 -11.35 -8.80 -9.49
C PHE A 52 -12.06 -7.47 -9.75
N ILE A 53 -12.25 -6.67 -8.70
CA ILE A 53 -13.09 -5.47 -8.77
C ILE A 53 -12.38 -4.18 -8.33
N GLN A 54 -11.25 -4.27 -7.62
CA GLN A 54 -10.58 -3.05 -7.13
C GLN A 54 -9.11 -3.23 -6.80
N ILE A 55 -8.38 -2.12 -6.92
CA ILE A 55 -7.05 -1.91 -6.33
C ILE A 55 -7.17 -0.77 -5.34
N ASN A 56 -6.78 -0.98 -4.10
CA ASN A 56 -6.71 0.09 -3.10
C ASN A 56 -5.26 0.53 -2.89
N ILE A 57 -5.04 1.84 -2.96
CA ILE A 57 -3.76 2.49 -2.67
C ILE A 57 -3.92 3.38 -1.46
N VAL A 58 -3.13 3.12 -0.42
CA VAL A 58 -3.00 4.03 0.73
C VAL A 58 -2.00 5.12 0.40
N VAL A 59 -2.35 6.37 0.70
CA VAL A 59 -1.53 7.55 0.44
C VAL A 59 -1.50 8.50 1.64
N GLY A 60 -0.41 9.26 1.79
CA GLY A 60 -0.29 10.27 2.85
C GLY A 60 -0.94 11.62 2.54
N ASP A 61 -1.24 11.90 1.25
CA ASP A 61 -1.92 13.11 0.80
C ASP A 61 -2.84 12.75 -0.37
N ILE A 62 -4.10 12.49 -0.05
CA ILE A 62 -5.09 12.02 -1.03
C ILE A 62 -5.46 13.11 -2.05
N TYR A 63 -5.46 14.39 -1.66
CA TYR A 63 -5.77 15.48 -2.59
C TYR A 63 -4.70 15.64 -3.65
N LYS A 64 -3.42 15.50 -3.25
CA LYS A 64 -2.31 15.50 -4.19
C LYS A 64 -2.34 14.27 -5.10
N ALA A 65 -2.62 13.09 -4.54
CA ALA A 65 -2.73 11.85 -5.30
C ALA A 65 -3.87 11.89 -6.31
N ALA A 66 -5.08 12.34 -5.91
CA ALA A 66 -6.24 12.47 -6.78
C ALA A 66 -5.97 13.43 -7.96
N LYS A 67 -5.34 14.57 -7.70
CA LYS A 67 -4.94 15.52 -8.77
C LYS A 67 -3.92 14.92 -9.74
N ALA A 68 -2.95 14.18 -9.21
CA ALA A 68 -1.94 13.52 -10.04
C ALA A 68 -2.56 12.45 -10.94
N TRP A 69 -3.42 11.59 -10.39
CA TRP A 69 -4.15 10.57 -11.15
C TRP A 69 -5.07 11.21 -12.20
N ALA A 70 -5.79 12.28 -11.86
CA ALA A 70 -6.64 13.00 -12.79
C ALA A 70 -5.85 13.52 -14.01
N ALA A 71 -4.66 14.10 -13.76
CA ALA A 71 -3.79 14.58 -14.83
C ALA A 71 -3.21 13.44 -15.69
N LEU A 72 -2.85 12.30 -15.08
CA LEU A 72 -2.33 11.14 -15.83
C LEU A 72 -3.38 10.46 -16.70
N LEU A 73 -4.64 10.46 -16.26
CA LEU A 73 -5.74 9.79 -16.94
C LEU A 73 -6.56 10.74 -17.83
N ASP A 74 -6.25 12.04 -17.84
CA ASP A 74 -7.00 13.09 -18.55
C ASP A 74 -8.50 13.10 -18.17
N ILE A 75 -8.77 13.06 -16.85
CA ILE A 75 -10.13 13.07 -16.29
C ILE A 75 -10.30 14.26 -15.32
N PRO A 76 -11.54 14.70 -15.04
CA PRO A 76 -11.79 15.62 -13.94
C PRO A 76 -11.24 15.10 -12.61
N VAL A 77 -10.76 16.02 -11.73
CA VAL A 77 -10.28 15.62 -10.41
C VAL A 77 -11.42 14.94 -9.64
N PRO A 78 -11.26 13.67 -9.25
CA PRO A 78 -12.32 12.94 -8.55
C PRO A 78 -12.59 13.54 -7.16
N GLU A 79 -13.82 13.39 -6.69
CA GLU A 79 -14.22 13.86 -5.37
C GLU A 79 -13.53 13.04 -4.26
N VAL A 80 -13.03 13.76 -3.26
CA VAL A 80 -12.55 13.18 -2.01
C VAL A 80 -13.64 13.32 -0.97
N ARG A 81 -14.08 12.22 -0.37
CA ARG A 81 -15.09 12.17 0.67
C ARG A 81 -14.55 11.56 1.96
N VAL A 82 -15.18 11.86 3.09
CA VAL A 82 -14.90 11.19 4.37
C VAL A 82 -15.78 9.94 4.46
N ASN A 83 -15.15 8.81 4.78
CA ASN A 83 -15.83 7.59 5.17
C ASN A 83 -15.58 7.36 6.66
N HIS A 84 -16.58 7.59 7.48
CA HIS A 84 -16.53 7.34 8.92
C HIS A 84 -16.85 5.87 9.17
N LEU A 85 -15.92 5.15 9.74
CA LEU A 85 -16.06 3.75 10.13
C LEU A 85 -16.13 3.69 11.66
N GLU A 86 -17.22 3.19 12.19
CA GLU A 86 -17.46 3.03 13.62
C GLU A 86 -18.20 1.72 13.88
N TYR A 87 -17.79 1.02 14.94
CA TYR A 87 -18.47 -0.20 15.33
C TYR A 87 -19.89 0.10 15.86
N SER A 88 -20.85 -0.63 15.31
CA SER A 88 -22.18 -0.78 15.90
C SER A 88 -22.63 -2.24 15.74
N GLU A 89 -23.68 -2.66 16.49
CA GLU A 89 -24.24 -4.00 16.31
C GLU A 89 -24.88 -4.20 14.93
N GLU A 90 -25.42 -3.14 14.34
CA GLU A 90 -26.04 -3.16 13.01
C GLU A 90 -24.99 -3.16 11.89
N PHE A 91 -23.93 -2.37 12.04
CA PHE A 91 -22.83 -2.24 11.08
C PHE A 91 -21.49 -2.45 11.79
N PRO A 92 -21.10 -3.72 12.06
CA PRO A 92 -19.84 -3.99 12.72
C PRO A 92 -18.66 -3.48 11.90
N TYR A 93 -17.77 -2.73 12.57
CA TYR A 93 -16.43 -2.43 12.07
C TYR A 93 -15.40 -2.92 13.09
N THR A 94 -14.55 -3.84 12.67
CA THR A 94 -13.50 -4.41 13.53
C THR A 94 -12.12 -4.29 12.90
N TYR A 95 -11.12 -4.13 13.76
CA TYR A 95 -9.72 -4.19 13.40
C TYR A 95 -9.02 -5.19 14.32
N ARG A 96 -8.38 -6.20 13.75
CA ARG A 96 -7.78 -7.35 14.46
C ARG A 96 -8.74 -8.07 15.40
N GLY A 97 -10.00 -8.19 14.96
CA GLY A 97 -11.08 -8.86 15.69
C GLY A 97 -11.75 -8.03 16.78
N GLU A 98 -11.24 -6.83 17.08
CA GLU A 98 -11.80 -5.95 18.12
C GLU A 98 -12.63 -4.82 17.52
N PRO A 99 -13.71 -4.37 18.19
CA PRO A 99 -14.46 -3.18 17.80
C PRO A 99 -13.54 -1.98 17.60
N SER A 100 -13.73 -1.24 16.51
CA SER A 100 -12.84 -0.13 16.15
C SER A 100 -13.59 1.05 15.56
N THR A 101 -12.91 2.17 15.44
CA THR A 101 -13.38 3.38 14.75
C THR A 101 -12.22 4.08 14.07
N CYS A 102 -12.42 4.56 12.84
CA CYS A 102 -11.49 5.45 12.15
C CYS A 102 -12.21 6.29 11.09
N ASP A 103 -11.55 7.36 10.65
CA ASP A 103 -11.98 8.16 9.51
C ASP A 103 -11.02 7.90 8.35
N LEU A 104 -11.58 7.59 7.19
CA LEU A 104 -10.84 7.48 5.94
C LEU A 104 -11.26 8.60 5.01
N LEU A 105 -10.30 9.35 4.49
CA LEU A 105 -10.52 10.07 3.25
C LEU A 105 -10.45 9.07 2.11
N VAL A 106 -11.45 9.04 1.25
CA VAL A 106 -11.57 8.08 0.15
C VAL A 106 -11.85 8.79 -1.17
N CYS A 107 -11.29 8.25 -2.24
CA CYS A 107 -11.46 8.75 -3.59
C CYS A 107 -11.45 7.56 -4.56
N ASP A 108 -12.51 7.43 -5.36
CA ASP A 108 -12.67 6.35 -6.31
C ASP A 108 -12.48 6.84 -7.73
N ILE A 109 -11.72 6.10 -8.52
CA ILE A 109 -11.49 6.34 -9.94
C ILE A 109 -11.99 5.12 -10.70
N ASP A 110 -13.00 5.32 -11.52
CA ASP A 110 -13.55 4.28 -12.40
C ASP A 110 -12.53 3.92 -13.49
N MET A 111 -12.11 2.66 -13.52
CA MET A 111 -11.18 2.11 -14.51
C MET A 111 -11.93 1.17 -15.50
N GLY A 112 -13.26 1.24 -15.56
CA GLY A 112 -14.12 0.45 -16.41
C GLY A 112 -14.53 -0.87 -15.75
N SER A 113 -13.69 -1.89 -15.78
CA SER A 113 -13.99 -3.20 -15.17
C SER A 113 -13.59 -3.32 -13.69
N TRP A 114 -12.87 -2.36 -13.14
CA TRP A 114 -12.44 -2.30 -11.75
C TRP A 114 -12.31 -0.85 -11.28
N VAL A 115 -12.17 -0.65 -9.98
CA VAL A 115 -12.03 0.67 -9.36
C VAL A 115 -10.64 0.83 -8.77
N LEU A 116 -10.00 1.96 -9.03
CA LEU A 116 -8.83 2.41 -8.30
C LEU A 116 -9.30 3.24 -7.11
N GLU A 117 -9.14 2.70 -5.90
CA GLU A 117 -9.47 3.39 -4.65
C GLU A 117 -8.23 4.04 -4.05
N LEU A 118 -8.28 5.33 -3.75
CA LEU A 118 -7.27 6.01 -2.93
C LEU A 118 -7.81 6.18 -1.52
N HIS A 119 -7.04 5.79 -0.52
CA HIS A 119 -7.39 5.97 0.89
C HIS A 119 -6.28 6.71 1.64
N GLN A 120 -6.68 7.66 2.49
CA GLN A 120 -5.82 8.26 3.50
C GLN A 120 -6.45 8.05 4.87
N ALA A 121 -5.75 7.32 5.73
CA ALA A 121 -6.20 7.05 7.09
C ALA A 121 -5.93 8.22 8.03
N ASP A 122 -6.79 8.36 9.04
CA ASP A 122 -6.53 9.20 10.20
C ASP A 122 -5.44 8.57 11.12
N GLU A 123 -5.27 9.14 12.33
CA GLU A 123 -4.28 8.66 13.31
C GLU A 123 -4.76 7.46 14.14
N LYS A 124 -6.03 7.03 13.97
CA LYS A 124 -6.61 5.92 14.74
C LYS A 124 -6.13 4.57 14.19
N ALA A 125 -6.10 3.56 15.06
CA ALA A 125 -5.67 2.22 14.70
C ALA A 125 -6.61 1.59 13.66
N SER A 126 -6.06 1.25 12.50
CA SER A 126 -6.74 0.58 11.39
C SER A 126 -5.73 -0.14 10.51
N SER A 127 -6.17 -1.08 9.67
CA SER A 127 -5.25 -1.73 8.71
C SER A 127 -4.64 -0.75 7.72
N PHE A 128 -5.35 0.33 7.39
CA PHE A 128 -4.87 1.38 6.50
C PHE A 128 -3.79 2.23 7.16
N ARG A 129 -3.98 2.60 8.44
CA ARG A 129 -2.98 3.34 9.21
C ARG A 129 -1.74 2.48 9.46
N GLU A 130 -1.92 1.23 9.89
CA GLU A 130 -0.83 0.27 10.07
C GLU A 130 0.01 0.10 8.81
N PHE A 131 -0.65 -0.04 7.65
CA PHE A 131 0.04 -0.15 6.36
C PHE A 131 0.85 1.11 6.04
N TYR A 132 0.24 2.29 6.21
CA TYR A 132 0.92 3.56 5.95
C TYR A 132 2.14 3.77 6.85
N ASP A 133 2.03 3.45 8.13
CA ASP A 133 3.15 3.56 9.07
C ASP A 133 4.31 2.61 8.74
N LYS A 134 3.99 1.44 8.19
CA LYS A 134 4.97 0.43 7.81
C LYS A 134 5.62 0.71 6.44
N HIS A 135 4.87 1.19 5.46
CA HIS A 135 5.29 1.25 4.07
C HIS A 135 5.24 2.64 3.43
N GLY A 136 4.54 3.61 4.04
CA GLY A 136 4.17 4.85 3.37
C GLY A 136 3.10 4.62 2.29
N ASN A 137 3.23 5.34 1.17
CA ASN A 137 2.31 5.16 0.03
C ASN A 137 2.50 3.80 -0.64
N GLY A 138 1.40 3.11 -0.94
CA GLY A 138 1.50 1.81 -1.62
C GLY A 138 0.17 1.10 -1.80
N VAL A 139 0.20 -0.03 -2.53
CA VAL A 139 -0.98 -0.88 -2.73
C VAL A 139 -1.28 -1.64 -1.45
N HIS A 140 -2.41 -1.31 -0.82
CA HIS A 140 -2.85 -1.94 0.43
C HIS A 140 -3.55 -3.28 0.18
N HIS A 141 -4.50 -3.32 -0.76
CA HIS A 141 -5.21 -4.56 -1.07
C HIS A 141 -5.71 -4.65 -2.51
N LEU A 142 -5.97 -5.89 -2.92
CA LEU A 142 -6.70 -6.26 -4.12
C LEU A 142 -8.09 -6.77 -3.72
N GLY A 143 -9.14 -6.26 -4.36
CA GLY A 143 -10.53 -6.61 -4.05
C GLY A 143 -11.11 -7.65 -5.01
N PHE A 144 -11.80 -8.63 -4.45
CA PHE A 144 -12.52 -9.68 -5.17
C PHE A 144 -13.96 -9.78 -4.67
N GLU A 145 -14.90 -9.85 -5.63
CA GLU A 145 -16.29 -10.14 -5.37
C GLU A 145 -16.54 -11.63 -5.53
N VAL A 146 -16.93 -12.29 -4.45
CA VAL A 146 -17.09 -13.75 -4.43
C VAL A 146 -18.54 -14.21 -4.29
N GLY A 147 -19.48 -13.24 -4.21
CA GLY A 147 -20.91 -13.54 -4.08
C GLY A 147 -21.24 -14.24 -2.76
N ASP A 148 -22.19 -15.16 -2.82
CA ASP A 148 -22.68 -15.90 -1.65
C ASP A 148 -21.63 -16.85 -1.04
N LEU A 149 -20.51 -17.05 -1.73
CA LEU A 149 -19.41 -17.91 -1.26
C LEU A 149 -18.42 -17.20 -0.34
N ARG A 150 -18.75 -15.99 0.11
CA ARG A 150 -17.82 -15.18 0.91
C ARG A 150 -17.32 -15.90 2.16
N ASP A 151 -18.19 -16.53 2.91
CA ASP A 151 -17.83 -17.17 4.18
C ASP A 151 -16.99 -18.44 3.97
N GLU A 152 -17.31 -19.23 2.94
CA GLU A 152 -16.50 -20.38 2.53
C GLU A 152 -15.11 -19.96 2.07
N VAL A 153 -15.01 -18.91 1.26
CA VAL A 153 -13.72 -18.38 0.80
C VAL A 153 -12.87 -17.90 1.99
N ILE A 154 -13.47 -17.18 2.95
CA ILE A 154 -12.77 -16.74 4.18
C ILE A 154 -12.28 -17.93 4.99
N GLN A 155 -13.10 -18.99 5.17
CA GLN A 155 -12.68 -20.20 5.87
C GLN A 155 -11.55 -20.93 5.15
N GLU A 156 -11.59 -21.01 3.83
CA GLU A 156 -10.51 -21.63 3.04
C GLU A 156 -9.21 -20.82 3.16
N LEU A 157 -9.27 -19.48 3.10
CA LEU A 157 -8.10 -18.62 3.31
C LEU A 157 -7.50 -18.79 4.73
N ALA A 158 -8.35 -18.88 5.76
CA ALA A 158 -7.91 -19.17 7.11
C ALA A 158 -7.25 -20.58 7.20
N GLY A 159 -7.81 -21.57 6.50
CA GLY A 159 -7.24 -22.93 6.40
C GLY A 159 -5.89 -22.98 5.68
N MET A 160 -5.58 -21.98 4.84
CA MET A 160 -4.27 -21.78 4.20
C MET A 160 -3.28 -21.02 5.09
N GLY A 161 -3.67 -20.61 6.30
CA GLY A 161 -2.83 -19.91 7.26
C GLY A 161 -2.86 -18.39 7.18
N PHE A 162 -3.75 -17.80 6.38
CA PHE A 162 -3.93 -16.34 6.34
C PHE A 162 -4.75 -15.85 7.55
N ASP A 163 -4.37 -14.69 8.12
CA ASP A 163 -5.18 -14.04 9.15
C ASP A 163 -6.38 -13.32 8.50
N THR A 164 -7.57 -13.84 8.74
CA THR A 164 -8.83 -13.31 8.22
C THR A 164 -9.49 -12.27 9.12
N ASN A 165 -8.86 -11.92 10.26
CA ASN A 165 -9.38 -10.97 11.24
C ASN A 165 -8.74 -9.57 11.10
N ARG A 166 -7.94 -9.31 10.06
CA ARG A 166 -7.25 -8.01 9.94
C ARG A 166 -8.21 -6.85 9.98
N THR A 167 -9.27 -6.88 9.16
CA THR A 167 -10.36 -5.90 9.22
C THR A 167 -11.64 -6.49 8.65
N PHE A 168 -12.74 -6.24 9.33
CA PHE A 168 -14.09 -6.49 8.83
C PHE A 168 -14.91 -5.20 8.92
N GLY A 169 -15.70 -4.92 7.89
CA GLY A 169 -16.66 -3.81 7.87
C GLY A 169 -17.95 -4.24 7.22
N ALA A 170 -19.09 -3.89 7.83
CA ALA A 170 -20.42 -4.06 7.26
C ALA A 170 -21.06 -2.71 6.97
N TYR A 171 -21.90 -2.67 5.97
CA TYR A 171 -22.72 -1.52 5.60
C TYR A 171 -24.02 -2.00 4.96
N THR A 172 -24.96 -1.12 4.75
CA THR A 172 -26.28 -1.48 4.21
C THR A 172 -26.17 -2.38 2.97
N GLY A 173 -26.60 -3.61 3.12
CA GLY A 173 -26.68 -4.60 2.03
C GLY A 173 -25.39 -5.31 1.64
N SER A 174 -24.25 -5.01 2.30
CA SER A 174 -22.98 -5.68 1.97
C SER A 174 -21.97 -5.63 3.12
N SER A 175 -20.77 -6.18 2.87
CA SER A 175 -19.63 -6.15 3.80
C SER A 175 -18.32 -6.28 3.04
N TRP A 176 -17.22 -6.15 3.75
CA TRP A 176 -15.87 -6.38 3.23
C TRP A 176 -14.97 -6.96 4.31
N THR A 177 -13.98 -7.73 3.91
CA THR A 177 -13.02 -8.35 4.82
C THR A 177 -11.62 -8.19 4.26
N ILE A 178 -10.74 -7.51 4.98
CA ILE A 178 -9.31 -7.50 4.65
C ILE A 178 -8.66 -8.72 5.31
N VAL A 179 -8.08 -9.56 4.48
CA VAL A 179 -7.28 -10.71 4.87
C VAL A 179 -5.82 -10.32 4.87
N ASP A 180 -5.10 -10.57 5.96
CA ASP A 180 -3.65 -10.32 6.05
C ASP A 180 -2.90 -11.39 5.25
N SER A 181 -2.59 -11.07 4.02
CA SER A 181 -1.85 -11.94 3.08
C SER A 181 -0.56 -11.31 2.58
N GLU A 182 -0.22 -10.13 3.11
CA GLU A 182 0.91 -9.31 2.65
C GLU A 182 2.25 -10.07 2.68
N ASN A 183 2.51 -10.83 3.75
CA ASN A 183 3.79 -11.54 3.91
C ASN A 183 4.00 -12.66 2.87
N VAL A 184 2.92 -13.19 2.30
CA VAL A 184 2.96 -14.28 1.31
C VAL A 184 2.75 -13.76 -0.10
N LEU A 185 1.72 -12.92 -0.30
CA LEU A 185 1.31 -12.44 -1.62
C LEU A 185 1.91 -11.08 -1.98
N GLY A 186 2.58 -10.39 -1.04
CA GLY A 186 3.07 -9.02 -1.20
C GLY A 186 1.96 -7.96 -1.16
N VAL A 187 0.71 -8.38 -0.89
CA VAL A 187 -0.46 -7.51 -0.85
C VAL A 187 -1.56 -8.19 -0.03
N ASN A 188 -2.45 -7.41 0.61
CA ASN A 188 -3.62 -7.95 1.27
C ASN A 188 -4.73 -8.27 0.26
N LEU A 189 -5.66 -9.13 0.66
CA LEU A 189 -6.89 -9.40 -0.09
C LEU A 189 -8.07 -8.72 0.58
N ASN A 190 -8.99 -8.16 -0.21
CA ASN A 190 -10.29 -7.70 0.24
C ASN A 190 -11.37 -8.59 -0.38
N ILE A 191 -12.08 -9.33 0.46
CA ILE A 191 -13.11 -10.29 0.03
C ILE A 191 -14.48 -9.68 0.30
N LYS A 192 -15.27 -9.52 -0.76
CA LYS A 192 -16.62 -8.93 -0.72
C LYS A 192 -17.66 -9.94 -1.19
N PRO A 193 -18.86 -9.98 -0.57
CA PRO A 193 -19.94 -10.84 -1.06
C PRO A 193 -20.48 -10.37 -2.41
N VAL A 194 -20.99 -9.15 -2.47
CA VAL A 194 -21.53 -8.48 -3.68
C VAL A 194 -21.31 -6.97 -3.50
N LYS A 195 -21.20 -6.28 -4.62
CA LYS A 195 -21.09 -4.82 -4.66
C LYS A 195 -22.43 -4.15 -4.39
#